data_6fbe86badc768b20e8467bd1a2b046ef
#
_entry.id   6fbe86badc768b20e8467bd1a2b046ef
#
_cell.length_a   1.000
_cell.length_b   1.000
_cell.length_c   1.000
_cell.angle_alpha   90.00
_cell.angle_beta   90.00
_cell.angle_gamma   90.00
#
_symmetry.space_group_name_H-M   'P 1'
#
loop_
_entity.id
_entity.type
_entity.pdbx_description
1 polymer ?
#
loop_
_entity_poly.entity_id
_entity_poly.type
_entity_poly.pdbx_seq_one_letter_code
_entity_poly.pdbx_strand_id
1 'polypeptide(L)'
;MGYQKIKIPADGDKITVNSDLSLNVPNHPIVPYLEGDGIGVDITPVMKKVVNSAIERAYGTKRSISWMEVFAGEKATKVYGPDQWLPEETLNAFREFSVGI
;
A
#
# COMPACT_ATOMS: atom_id res chain seq x y z
N MET A 1 -15.10 3.67 7.99
CA MET A 1 -15.76 2.97 6.91
C MET A 1 -14.79 2.09 6.17
N GLY A 2 -15.20 0.90 5.83
CA GLY A 2 -14.37 -0.04 5.12
C GLY A 2 -14.33 0.22 3.61
N TYR A 3 -13.47 -0.49 2.95
CA TYR A 3 -13.36 -0.52 1.50
C TYR A 3 -14.06 -1.77 0.96
N GLN A 4 -14.54 -1.70 -0.28
CA GLN A 4 -15.22 -2.84 -0.91
C GLN A 4 -14.25 -3.91 -1.39
N LYS A 5 -13.16 -3.50 -2.03
CA LYS A 5 -12.19 -4.40 -2.65
C LYS A 5 -10.79 -4.32 -2.03
N ILE A 6 -10.48 -3.24 -1.34
CA ILE A 6 -9.19 -3.08 -0.68
C ILE A 6 -9.28 -3.72 0.70
N LYS A 7 -8.29 -4.55 1.02
CA LYS A 7 -8.21 -5.22 2.34
C LYS A 7 -7.15 -4.54 3.19
N ILE A 8 -7.61 -3.96 4.30
CA ILE A 8 -6.71 -3.32 5.25
C ILE A 8 -6.01 -4.39 6.09
N PRO A 9 -4.67 -4.43 6.11
CA PRO A 9 -3.95 -5.40 6.94
C PRO A 9 -4.28 -5.23 8.43
N ALA A 10 -4.64 -6.32 9.09
CA ALA A 10 -5.00 -6.28 10.51
C ALA A 10 -3.77 -6.15 11.43
N ASP A 11 -2.58 -6.46 10.91
CA ASP A 11 -1.34 -6.48 11.67
C ASP A 11 -0.51 -5.20 11.52
N GLY A 12 -1.08 -4.16 10.92
CA GLY A 12 -0.38 -2.90 10.71
C GLY A 12 -1.16 -1.71 11.22
N ASP A 13 -0.47 -0.58 11.29
CA ASP A 13 -1.03 0.70 11.74
C ASP A 13 -0.78 1.78 10.70
N LYS A 14 -1.65 2.80 10.69
CA LYS A 14 -1.51 3.93 9.78
C LYS A 14 -0.32 4.79 10.12
N ILE A 15 0.36 5.28 9.10
CA ILE A 15 1.21 6.46 9.22
C ILE A 15 0.29 7.67 9.37
N THR A 16 0.55 8.51 10.35
CA THR A 16 -0.24 9.72 10.59
C THR A 16 0.59 10.98 10.41
N VAL A 17 -0.09 12.08 10.10
CA VAL A 17 0.56 13.37 9.84
C VAL A 17 0.20 14.34 10.96
N ASN A 18 1.22 14.94 11.57
CA ASN A 18 1.04 15.94 12.60
C ASN A 18 0.72 17.32 12.00
N SER A 19 0.29 18.26 12.84
CA SER A 19 -0.06 19.61 12.38
C SER A 19 1.10 20.35 11.73
N ASP A 20 2.34 20.04 12.11
CA ASP A 20 3.56 20.61 11.52
C ASP A 20 4.04 19.84 10.28
N LEU A 21 3.23 18.91 9.77
CA LEU A 21 3.52 18.04 8.63
C LEU A 21 4.59 16.98 8.87
N SER A 22 5.07 16.82 10.10
CA SER A 22 5.90 15.67 10.44
C SER A 22 5.07 14.38 10.48
N LEU A 23 5.72 13.25 10.28
CA LEU A 23 5.04 11.95 10.22
C LEU A 23 5.26 11.16 11.50
N ASN A 24 4.21 10.46 11.92
CA ASN A 24 4.30 9.41 12.94
C ASN A 24 4.32 8.07 12.21
N VAL A 25 5.48 7.41 12.22
CA VAL A 25 5.63 6.12 11.52
C VAL A 25 5.67 5.00 12.56
N PRO A 26 4.63 4.15 12.61
CA PRO A 26 4.60 3.03 13.55
C PRO A 26 5.62 1.95 13.16
N ASN A 27 5.78 0.95 14.02
CA ASN A 27 6.72 -0.14 13.75
C ASN A 27 6.28 -1.05 12.60
N HIS A 28 4.97 -1.14 12.36
CA HIS A 28 4.40 -1.92 11.27
C HIS A 28 3.48 -1.05 10.43
N PRO A 29 4.06 -0.09 9.67
CA PRO A 29 3.24 0.86 8.93
C PRO A 29 2.52 0.18 7.77
N ILE A 30 1.27 0.58 7.56
CA ILE A 30 0.50 0.17 6.39
C ILE A 30 0.93 1.05 5.22
N VAL A 31 1.39 0.41 4.14
CA VAL A 31 1.82 1.11 2.93
C VAL A 31 0.97 0.64 1.75
N PRO A 32 0.07 1.49 1.25
CA PRO A 32 -0.65 1.19 0.02
C PRO A 32 0.32 1.08 -1.16
N TYR A 33 0.10 0.09 -2.01
CA TYR A 33 0.91 -0.07 -3.21
C TYR A 33 0.06 -0.45 -4.40
N LEU A 34 0.50 -0.01 -5.59
CA LEU A 34 -0.05 -0.41 -6.87
C LEU A 34 0.91 -1.42 -7.51
N GLU A 35 0.38 -2.57 -7.94
CA GLU A 35 1.21 -3.53 -8.65
C GLU A 35 1.68 -2.98 -10.00
N GLY A 36 0.81 -2.22 -10.65
CA GLY A 36 1.08 -1.69 -11.98
C GLY A 36 0.71 -2.68 -13.08
N ASP A 37 0.63 -2.16 -14.29
CA ASP A 37 0.32 -2.95 -15.48
C ASP A 37 1.60 -3.41 -16.19
N GLY A 38 1.45 -4.28 -17.17
CA GLY A 38 2.55 -4.76 -17.98
C GLY A 38 3.63 -5.45 -17.12
N ILE A 39 4.83 -4.87 -17.10
CA ILE A 39 5.94 -5.43 -16.31
C ILE A 39 5.77 -5.27 -14.80
N GLY A 40 4.76 -4.53 -14.36
CA GLY A 40 4.47 -4.36 -12.94
C GLY A 40 4.28 -5.68 -12.22
N VAL A 41 3.66 -6.68 -12.87
CA VAL A 41 3.47 -8.01 -12.28
C VAL A 41 4.79 -8.72 -11.99
N ASP A 42 5.87 -8.34 -12.68
CA ASP A 42 7.19 -8.93 -12.49
C ASP A 42 8.02 -8.14 -11.48
N ILE A 43 8.01 -6.80 -11.59
CA ILE A 43 8.90 -5.97 -10.77
C ILE A 43 8.36 -5.70 -9.36
N THR A 44 7.05 -5.61 -9.17
CA THR A 44 6.49 -5.30 -7.85
C THR A 44 6.76 -6.38 -6.80
N PRO A 45 6.60 -7.68 -7.10
CA PRO A 45 7.00 -8.71 -6.14
C PRO A 45 8.48 -8.66 -5.77
N VAL A 46 9.34 -8.33 -6.73
CA VAL A 46 10.78 -8.18 -6.48
C VAL A 46 11.05 -6.97 -5.58
N MET A 47 10.41 -5.84 -5.85
CA MET A 47 10.50 -4.65 -5.02
C MET A 47 10.12 -4.96 -3.57
N LYS A 48 8.99 -5.61 -3.35
CA LYS A 48 8.53 -5.98 -2.01
C LYS A 48 9.54 -6.89 -1.31
N LYS A 49 10.08 -7.87 -2.03
CA LYS A 49 11.06 -8.80 -1.48
C LYS A 49 12.35 -8.09 -1.06
N VAL A 50 12.85 -7.20 -1.91
CA VAL A 50 14.07 -6.43 -1.62
C VAL A 50 13.85 -5.52 -0.41
N VAL A 51 12.75 -4.78 -0.40
CA VAL A 51 12.43 -3.86 0.71
C VAL A 51 12.24 -4.63 2.01
N ASN A 52 11.46 -5.72 1.99
CA ASN A 52 11.25 -6.54 3.18
C ASN A 52 12.56 -7.10 3.72
N SER A 53 13.45 -7.56 2.86
CA SER A 53 14.76 -8.09 3.25
C SER A 53 15.64 -7.00 3.85
N ALA A 54 15.61 -5.80 3.29
CA ALA A 54 16.37 -4.67 3.83
C ALA A 54 15.89 -4.28 5.24
N ILE A 55 14.58 -4.25 5.44
CA ILE A 55 13.99 -3.92 6.74
C ILE A 55 14.32 -5.01 7.77
N GLU A 56 14.21 -6.27 7.40
CA GLU A 56 14.56 -7.38 8.27
C GLU A 56 16.03 -7.33 8.66
N ARG A 57 16.92 -7.01 7.71
CA ARG A 57 18.34 -6.86 7.99
C ARG A 57 18.63 -5.73 8.96
N ALA A 58 17.93 -4.61 8.82
CA ALA A 58 18.16 -3.42 9.65
C ALA A 58 17.52 -3.52 11.02
N TYR A 59 16.34 -4.14 11.13
CA TYR A 59 15.52 -4.09 12.34
C TYR A 59 15.14 -5.45 12.91
N GLY A 60 15.44 -6.54 12.23
CA GLY A 60 15.01 -7.89 12.65
C GLY A 60 13.50 -8.00 12.57
N THR A 61 12.88 -8.46 13.64
CA THR A 61 11.42 -8.58 13.73
C THR A 61 10.75 -7.36 14.33
N LYS A 62 11.52 -6.33 14.71
CA LYS A 62 11.00 -5.14 15.40
C LYS A 62 10.17 -4.25 14.49
N ARG A 63 10.47 -4.25 13.20
CA ARG A 63 9.77 -3.44 12.20
C ARG A 63 9.51 -4.25 10.95
N SER A 64 8.38 -3.99 10.32
CA SER A 64 8.02 -4.57 9.02
C SER A 64 6.95 -3.71 8.36
N ILE A 65 6.87 -3.76 7.04
CA ILE A 65 5.81 -3.06 6.31
C ILE A 65 4.61 -3.99 6.18
N SER A 66 3.43 -3.47 6.50
CA SER A 66 2.15 -4.14 6.22
C SER A 66 1.65 -3.62 4.88
N TRP A 67 1.91 -4.37 3.83
CA TRP A 67 1.55 -3.98 2.47
C TRP A 67 0.04 -4.06 2.26
N MET A 68 -0.53 -3.03 1.65
CA MET A 68 -1.95 -2.98 1.33
C MET A 68 -2.13 -2.72 -0.16
N GLU A 69 -2.61 -3.73 -0.89
CA GLU A 69 -2.81 -3.56 -2.33
C GLU A 69 -3.98 -2.63 -2.62
N VAL A 70 -3.74 -1.63 -3.47
CA VAL A 70 -4.77 -0.78 -4.07
C VAL A 70 -4.69 -0.93 -5.58
N PHE A 71 -5.70 -0.46 -6.30
CA PHE A 71 -5.85 -0.81 -7.70
C PHE A 71 -5.97 0.43 -8.57
N ALA A 72 -5.26 0.41 -9.70
CA ALA A 72 -5.39 1.38 -10.77
C ALA A 72 -4.96 0.70 -12.08
N GLY A 73 -5.37 1.27 -13.20
CA GLY A 73 -5.04 0.75 -14.51
C GLY A 73 -5.87 -0.47 -14.90
N GLU A 74 -5.30 -1.32 -15.72
CA GLU A 74 -6.01 -2.48 -16.26
C GLU A 74 -6.46 -3.44 -15.16
N LYS A 75 -5.63 -3.67 -14.16
CA LYS A 75 -5.98 -4.54 -13.03
C LYS A 75 -7.22 -4.04 -12.30
N ALA A 76 -7.36 -2.73 -12.14
CA ALA A 76 -8.55 -2.14 -11.52
C ALA A 76 -9.82 -2.45 -12.31
N THR A 77 -9.76 -2.46 -13.63
CA THR A 77 -10.93 -2.79 -14.46
C THR A 77 -11.38 -4.24 -14.26
N LYS A 78 -10.47 -5.13 -13.94
CA LYS A 78 -10.80 -6.54 -13.69
C LYS A 78 -11.38 -6.75 -12.30
N VAL A 79 -10.99 -5.93 -11.34
CA VAL A 79 -11.45 -6.03 -9.94
C VAL A 79 -12.77 -5.31 -9.73
N TYR A 80 -12.92 -4.10 -10.30
CA TYR A 80 -14.07 -3.22 -10.06
C TYR A 80 -15.06 -3.16 -11.22
N GLY A 81 -14.61 -3.37 -12.45
CA GLY A 81 -15.45 -3.31 -13.64
C GLY A 81 -14.78 -2.54 -14.78
N PRO A 82 -15.30 -2.68 -16.05
CA PRO A 82 -14.60 -2.23 -17.25
C PRO A 82 -14.24 -0.75 -17.31
N ASP A 83 -15.02 0.11 -16.63
CA ASP A 83 -14.80 1.54 -16.67
C ASP A 83 -14.01 2.08 -15.48
N GLN A 84 -13.56 1.21 -14.59
CA GLN A 84 -12.93 1.58 -13.32
C GLN A 84 -11.41 1.54 -13.41
N TRP A 85 -10.83 2.48 -14.16
CA TRP A 85 -9.38 2.58 -14.32
C TRP A 85 -8.69 3.19 -13.10
N LEU A 86 -9.40 4.06 -12.37
CA LEU A 86 -8.90 4.67 -11.14
C LEU A 86 -10.05 4.74 -10.14
N PRO A 87 -10.28 3.67 -9.38
CA PRO A 87 -11.38 3.66 -8.41
C PRO A 87 -11.23 4.74 -7.35
N GLU A 88 -12.35 5.32 -6.94
CA GLU A 88 -12.36 6.32 -5.88
C GLU A 88 -11.78 5.77 -4.58
N GLU A 89 -12.00 4.50 -4.31
CA GLU A 89 -11.41 3.79 -3.17
C GLU A 89 -9.89 3.91 -3.12
N THR A 90 -9.23 3.82 -4.28
CA THR A 90 -7.77 3.93 -4.38
C THR A 90 -7.31 5.33 -3.99
N LEU A 91 -8.00 6.36 -4.48
CA LEU A 91 -7.68 7.75 -4.11
C LEU A 91 -7.89 7.98 -2.62
N ASN A 92 -8.98 7.47 -2.08
CA ASN A 92 -9.27 7.58 -0.66
C ASN A 92 -8.23 6.84 0.19
N ALA A 93 -7.76 5.69 -0.27
CA ALA A 93 -6.72 4.95 0.44
C ALA A 93 -5.41 5.75 0.53
N PHE A 94 -4.98 6.37 -0.56
CA PHE A 94 -3.78 7.20 -0.52
C PHE A 94 -3.93 8.40 0.40
N ARG A 95 -5.12 9.00 0.45
CA ARG A 95 -5.39 10.11 1.37
C ARG A 95 -5.39 9.64 2.83
N GLU A 96 -6.08 8.54 3.09
CA GLU A 96 -6.23 8.01 4.44
C GLU A 96 -4.91 7.50 5.03
N PHE A 97 -4.10 6.80 4.22
CA PHE A 97 -2.89 6.15 4.70
C PHE A 97 -1.63 6.99 4.50
N SER A 98 -1.74 8.16 3.89
CA SER A 98 -0.72 9.23 3.82
C SER A 98 0.50 8.94 2.95
N VAL A 99 0.72 7.72 2.54
CA VAL A 99 1.85 7.31 1.69
C VAL A 99 1.37 6.33 0.64
N GLY A 100 2.22 6.08 -0.37
CA GLY A 100 1.91 5.08 -1.38
C GLY A 100 3.09 4.86 -2.32
N ILE A 101 3.07 3.72 -2.99
CA ILE A 101 4.10 3.36 -3.95
C ILE A 101 3.48 2.67 -5.16
#